data_f592526d507f39b8183604453fa940d4
#
_entry.id   f592526d507f39b8183604453fa940d4
#
_cell.length_a   1.000
_cell.length_b   1.000
_cell.length_c   1.000
_cell.angle_alpha   90.00
_cell.angle_beta   90.00
_cell.angle_gamma   90.00
#
_symmetry.space_group_name_H-M   'P 1'
#
loop_
_entity.id
_entity.type
_entity.pdbx_description
1 polymer ?
#
loop_
_entity_poly.entity_id
_entity_poly.type
_entity_poly.pdbx_seq_one_letter_code
_entity_poly.pdbx_strand_id
1 'polypeptide(L)'
;MLGEGKHALVFGLGKQKDTNWSKIHGNNDVALVADMLTKAGFKDIRTLIDEQATKNAMKQAFLGLIRRCQKGDTAYIHYSGHGQYMTDVNGDEAERWTGRHRMWDESWIPYDAFMNYGESDRGEKHFCDDEIAELLTLLRKKVGKTGKIYVVIDACHSGDSTRETESLTGSETLPEELDEGSMRGVDVEFVMPRPLDMGEGTKLMPEQWMTISACKPYQLCFEHKSQKVGKLTRALWLLGPKLFEMTNGEIQAWLDGYMADHPARLPQTPVVSGNN
;
A
#
# COMPACT_ATOMS: atom_id res chain seq x y z
N MET A 1 -0.46 22.11 26.50
CA MET A 1 0.22 21.53 25.34
C MET A 1 -0.54 20.24 25.05
N LEU A 2 -1.24 20.17 23.92
CA LEU A 2 -1.82 18.91 23.43
C LEU A 2 -0.62 18.03 23.10
N GLY A 3 -0.54 16.84 23.69
CA GLY A 3 0.56 15.92 23.48
C GLY A 3 0.61 15.49 22.01
N GLU A 4 1.80 15.45 21.46
CA GLU A 4 2.06 14.86 20.13
C GLU A 4 1.93 13.34 20.25
N GLY A 5 0.69 12.85 20.29
CA GLY A 5 0.40 11.40 20.24
C GLY A 5 0.93 10.82 18.95
N LYS A 6 1.50 9.60 19.02
CA LYS A 6 1.95 8.84 17.86
C LYS A 6 1.20 7.51 17.83
N HIS A 7 0.38 7.33 16.79
CA HIS A 7 -0.50 6.17 16.64
C HIS A 7 -0.22 5.46 15.33
N ALA A 8 -0.17 4.15 15.33
CA ALA A 8 0.07 3.38 14.13
C ALA A 8 -0.94 2.25 13.94
N LEU A 9 -1.16 1.94 12.68
CA LEU A 9 -1.97 0.82 12.20
C LEU A 9 -1.19 0.09 11.10
N VAL A 10 -0.92 -1.20 11.32
CA VAL A 10 -0.09 -2.01 10.43
C VAL A 10 -0.86 -3.25 10.00
N PHE A 11 -0.99 -3.43 8.71
CA PHE A 11 -1.58 -4.60 8.08
C PHE A 11 -0.49 -5.41 7.37
N GLY A 12 -0.40 -6.70 7.65
CA GLY A 12 0.56 -7.58 7.01
C GLY A 12 -0.06 -8.91 6.63
N LEU A 13 -0.13 -9.19 5.33
CA LEU A 13 -0.73 -10.38 4.79
C LEU A 13 0.30 -11.23 4.03
N GLY A 14 0.46 -12.47 4.44
CA GLY A 14 1.21 -13.52 3.75
C GLY A 14 0.31 -14.62 3.22
N LYS A 15 -0.96 -14.61 3.63
CA LYS A 15 -1.99 -15.58 3.24
C LYS A 15 -3.31 -14.86 2.96
N GLN A 16 -4.06 -15.39 2.02
CA GLN A 16 -5.46 -15.07 1.77
C GLN A 16 -6.33 -16.32 1.94
N LYS A 17 -7.63 -16.13 2.13
CA LYS A 17 -8.61 -17.20 2.20
C LYS A 17 -8.75 -17.92 0.86
N ASP A 18 -8.70 -17.16 -0.23
CA ASP A 18 -8.67 -17.70 -1.58
C ASP A 18 -7.25 -18.20 -1.92
N THR A 19 -7.14 -19.50 -2.19
CA THR A 19 -5.86 -20.16 -2.51
C THR A 19 -5.33 -19.87 -3.93
N ASN A 20 -6.07 -19.13 -4.74
CA ASN A 20 -5.60 -18.66 -6.04
C ASN A 20 -4.55 -17.54 -5.91
N TRP A 21 -4.55 -16.82 -4.79
CA TRP A 21 -3.50 -15.84 -4.52
C TRP A 21 -2.15 -16.50 -4.35
N SER A 22 -1.12 -15.96 -5.01
CA SER A 22 0.25 -16.41 -4.83
C SER A 22 0.71 -16.15 -3.40
N LYS A 23 1.59 -17.02 -2.90
CA LYS A 23 2.15 -16.86 -1.56
C LYS A 23 3.14 -15.72 -1.52
N ILE A 24 2.94 -14.79 -0.60
CA ILE A 24 3.84 -13.70 -0.26
C ILE A 24 4.16 -13.72 1.24
N HIS A 25 4.91 -12.73 1.73
CA HIS A 25 5.35 -12.69 3.12
C HIS A 25 5.13 -11.32 3.76
N GLY A 26 4.07 -10.61 3.38
CA GLY A 26 3.74 -9.29 3.96
C GLY A 26 3.52 -9.34 5.48
N ASN A 27 3.15 -10.50 6.03
CA ASN A 27 3.07 -10.73 7.47
C ASN A 27 4.43 -10.61 8.18
N ASN A 28 5.56 -10.91 7.51
CA ASN A 28 6.90 -10.73 8.08
C ASN A 28 7.27 -9.25 8.25
N ASP A 29 6.71 -8.38 7.43
CA ASP A 29 6.99 -6.95 7.45
C ASP A 29 6.54 -6.30 8.76
N VAL A 30 5.48 -6.83 9.37
CA VAL A 30 4.88 -6.27 10.60
C VAL A 30 5.91 -6.13 11.71
N ALA A 31 6.80 -7.10 11.88
CA ALA A 31 7.84 -7.05 12.90
C ALA A 31 8.86 -5.92 12.66
N LEU A 32 9.28 -5.73 11.40
CA LEU A 32 10.20 -4.65 11.02
C LEU A 32 9.56 -3.28 11.22
N VAL A 33 8.30 -3.14 10.79
CA VAL A 33 7.55 -1.89 10.94
C VAL A 33 7.34 -1.56 12.41
N ALA A 34 6.94 -2.53 13.23
CA ALA A 34 6.72 -2.32 14.67
C ALA A 34 8.02 -1.93 15.39
N ASP A 35 9.17 -2.54 15.05
CA ASP A 35 10.48 -2.18 15.58
C ASP A 35 10.86 -0.74 15.21
N MET A 36 10.74 -0.38 13.93
CA MET A 36 11.01 0.98 13.45
C MET A 36 10.14 2.02 14.18
N LEU A 37 8.84 1.77 14.27
CA LEU A 37 7.89 2.70 14.91
C LEU A 37 8.15 2.82 16.41
N THR A 38 8.48 1.73 17.08
CA THR A 38 8.85 1.74 18.51
C THR A 38 10.07 2.62 18.74
N LYS A 39 11.11 2.49 17.92
CA LYS A 39 12.31 3.33 17.95
C LYS A 39 12.01 4.80 17.65
N ALA A 40 10.98 5.06 16.81
CA ALA A 40 10.48 6.41 16.51
C ALA A 40 9.54 6.99 17.59
N GLY A 41 9.32 6.26 18.69
CA GLY A 41 8.54 6.71 19.85
C GLY A 41 7.02 6.50 19.73
N PHE A 42 6.57 5.65 18.78
CA PHE A 42 5.17 5.22 18.76
C PHE A 42 4.92 4.23 19.90
N LYS A 43 3.92 4.53 20.73
CA LYS A 43 3.52 3.68 21.88
C LYS A 43 2.21 2.94 21.62
N ASP A 44 1.39 3.43 20.69
CA ASP A 44 0.12 2.81 20.29
C ASP A 44 0.27 2.27 18.85
N ILE A 45 0.74 1.04 18.72
CA ILE A 45 0.90 0.33 17.46
C ILE A 45 -0.12 -0.81 17.45
N ARG A 46 -1.04 -0.79 16.49
CA ARG A 46 -2.04 -1.85 16.28
C ARG A 46 -1.72 -2.60 15.00
N THR A 47 -1.75 -3.91 15.08
CA THR A 47 -1.42 -4.80 13.97
C THR A 47 -2.57 -5.74 13.67
N LEU A 48 -2.83 -6.01 12.39
CA LEU A 48 -3.68 -7.10 11.92
C LEU A 48 -2.86 -7.93 10.93
N ILE A 49 -2.79 -9.23 11.19
CA ILE A 49 -1.93 -10.15 10.45
C ILE A 49 -2.79 -11.28 9.89
N ASP A 50 -2.60 -11.60 8.62
CA ASP A 50 -3.24 -12.73 7.92
C ASP A 50 -4.76 -12.77 8.19
N GLU A 51 -5.28 -13.82 8.82
CA GLU A 51 -6.71 -14.05 9.08
C GLU A 51 -7.39 -12.92 9.87
N GLN A 52 -6.62 -12.12 10.60
CA GLN A 52 -7.14 -10.96 11.34
C GLN A 52 -7.47 -9.79 10.41
N ALA A 53 -6.82 -9.72 9.24
CA ALA A 53 -6.93 -8.61 8.30
C ALA A 53 -8.05 -8.81 7.27
N THR A 54 -9.27 -9.17 7.70
CA THR A 54 -10.45 -9.12 6.84
C THR A 54 -10.82 -7.68 6.51
N LYS A 55 -11.51 -7.40 5.39
CA LYS A 55 -11.92 -6.04 5.03
C LYS A 55 -12.63 -5.33 6.19
N ASN A 56 -13.60 -5.99 6.79
CA ASN A 56 -14.34 -5.39 7.92
C ASN A 56 -13.43 -5.09 9.10
N ALA A 57 -12.53 -6.00 9.47
CA ALA A 57 -11.59 -5.79 10.57
C ALA A 57 -10.62 -4.62 10.26
N MET A 58 -10.11 -4.52 9.03
CA MET A 58 -9.27 -3.41 8.60
C MET A 58 -10.01 -2.08 8.69
N LYS A 59 -11.25 -1.99 8.21
CA LYS A 59 -12.10 -0.80 8.31
C LYS A 59 -12.36 -0.40 9.77
N GLN A 60 -12.69 -1.37 10.64
CA GLN A 60 -12.88 -1.12 12.08
C GLN A 60 -11.59 -0.65 12.77
N ALA A 61 -10.43 -1.18 12.37
CA ALA A 61 -9.14 -0.74 12.88
C ALA A 61 -8.82 0.71 12.49
N PHE A 62 -9.12 1.12 11.24
CA PHE A 62 -9.04 2.51 10.81
C PHE A 62 -9.94 3.44 11.63
N LEU A 63 -11.22 3.07 11.80
CA LEU A 63 -12.14 3.83 12.65
C LEU A 63 -11.64 3.88 14.10
N GLY A 64 -11.02 2.81 14.58
CA GLY A 64 -10.36 2.76 15.86
C GLY A 64 -9.18 3.75 15.96
N LEU A 65 -8.34 3.83 14.92
CA LEU A 65 -7.25 4.81 14.83
C LEU A 65 -7.79 6.25 14.88
N ILE A 66 -8.80 6.56 14.06
CA ILE A 66 -9.45 7.88 14.03
C ILE A 66 -9.97 8.27 15.42
N ARG A 67 -10.60 7.35 16.14
CA ARG A 67 -11.12 7.62 17.51
C ARG A 67 -10.00 7.95 18.51
N ARG A 68 -8.84 7.29 18.41
CA ARG A 68 -7.70 7.49 19.33
C ARG A 68 -6.92 8.76 19.05
N CYS A 69 -6.82 9.18 17.80
CA CYS A 69 -6.10 10.38 17.40
C CYS A 69 -6.74 11.66 17.95
N GLN A 70 -5.92 12.68 18.17
CA GLN A 70 -6.29 14.02 18.56
C GLN A 70 -5.61 15.05 17.64
N LYS A 71 -6.01 16.31 17.74
CA LYS A 71 -5.40 17.39 16.97
C LYS A 71 -3.91 17.52 17.26
N GLY A 72 -3.09 17.51 16.23
CA GLY A 72 -1.63 17.59 16.31
C GLY A 72 -0.92 16.24 16.36
N ASP A 73 -1.65 15.12 16.46
CA ASP A 73 -1.05 13.80 16.53
C ASP A 73 -0.43 13.37 15.17
N THR A 74 0.49 12.42 15.28
CA THR A 74 1.06 11.71 14.12
C THR A 74 0.38 10.35 13.98
N ALA A 75 -0.19 10.07 12.83
CA ALA A 75 -0.73 8.78 12.45
C ALA A 75 0.13 8.12 11.36
N TYR A 76 0.40 6.82 11.51
CA TYR A 76 1.13 6.02 10.55
C TYR A 76 0.31 4.79 10.18
N ILE A 77 0.07 4.61 8.90
CA ILE A 77 -0.66 3.47 8.35
C ILE A 77 0.29 2.71 7.42
N HIS A 78 0.39 1.40 7.58
CA HIS A 78 1.20 0.54 6.74
C HIS A 78 0.38 -0.64 6.24
N TYR A 79 0.40 -0.85 4.95
CA TYR A 79 -0.16 -2.03 4.32
C TYR A 79 0.94 -2.79 3.58
N SER A 80 1.10 -4.07 3.92
CA SER A 80 1.97 -5.02 3.22
C SER A 80 1.14 -6.22 2.79
N GLY A 81 0.96 -6.39 1.49
CA GLY A 81 0.10 -7.44 0.97
C GLY A 81 0.03 -7.44 -0.55
N HIS A 82 -0.96 -8.14 -1.10
CA HIS A 82 -1.30 -8.04 -2.51
C HIS A 82 -2.07 -6.75 -2.82
N GLY A 83 -1.90 -6.23 -4.03
CA GLY A 83 -2.80 -5.26 -4.63
C GLY A 83 -3.40 -5.81 -5.92
N GLN A 84 -4.54 -5.26 -6.32
CA GLN A 84 -5.24 -5.61 -7.56
C GLN A 84 -6.03 -4.41 -8.05
N TYR A 85 -6.09 -4.24 -9.38
CA TYR A 85 -7.08 -3.36 -9.99
C TYR A 85 -8.46 -4.01 -9.96
N MET A 86 -9.49 -3.23 -9.65
CA MET A 86 -10.89 -3.64 -9.73
C MET A 86 -11.68 -2.66 -10.59
N THR A 87 -12.83 -3.07 -11.09
CA THR A 87 -13.69 -2.18 -11.87
C THR A 87 -13.99 -0.90 -11.07
N ASP A 88 -13.75 0.26 -11.68
CA ASP A 88 -14.07 1.58 -11.10
C ASP A 88 -15.55 1.61 -10.68
N VAL A 89 -15.80 1.84 -9.39
CA VAL A 89 -17.14 1.76 -8.79
C VAL A 89 -17.91 3.08 -8.88
N ASN A 90 -17.23 4.20 -9.01
CA ASN A 90 -17.84 5.52 -8.97
C ASN A 90 -17.59 6.39 -10.24
N GLY A 91 -16.71 5.95 -11.15
CA GLY A 91 -16.38 6.60 -12.41
C GLY A 91 -15.43 7.79 -12.30
N ASP A 92 -14.81 8.03 -11.14
CA ASP A 92 -13.94 9.20 -10.94
C ASP A 92 -12.55 9.02 -11.55
N GLU A 93 -12.08 7.80 -11.74
CA GLU A 93 -10.82 7.50 -12.42
C GLU A 93 -10.82 7.97 -13.88
N ALA A 94 -12.01 8.04 -14.50
CA ALA A 94 -12.17 8.60 -15.84
C ALA A 94 -11.79 10.08 -15.95
N GLU A 95 -11.83 10.82 -14.85
CA GLU A 95 -11.44 12.25 -14.79
C GLU A 95 -9.94 12.42 -14.48
N ARG A 96 -9.35 11.47 -13.75
CA ARG A 96 -7.97 11.55 -13.25
C ARG A 96 -6.94 11.04 -14.24
N TRP A 97 -7.26 9.97 -14.96
CA TRP A 97 -6.31 9.22 -15.77
C TRP A 97 -6.68 9.23 -17.26
N THR A 98 -5.68 9.06 -18.10
CA THR A 98 -5.85 8.85 -19.53
C THR A 98 -5.54 7.39 -19.89
N GLY A 99 -6.21 6.85 -20.91
CA GLY A 99 -5.96 5.48 -21.36
C GLY A 99 -6.68 4.43 -20.54
N ARG A 100 -6.03 3.28 -20.30
CA ARG A 100 -6.63 2.07 -19.72
C ARG A 100 -7.02 2.23 -18.23
N HIS A 101 -6.37 3.13 -17.51
CA HIS A 101 -6.59 3.34 -16.07
C HIS A 101 -7.87 4.07 -15.70
N ARG A 102 -8.51 4.68 -16.67
CA ARG A 102 -9.80 5.36 -16.50
C ARG A 102 -10.95 4.45 -16.06
N MET A 103 -10.68 3.16 -15.90
CA MET A 103 -11.71 2.13 -15.67
C MET A 103 -11.43 1.28 -14.43
N TRP A 104 -10.39 1.63 -13.65
CA TRP A 104 -9.91 0.75 -12.60
C TRP A 104 -9.59 1.49 -11.32
N ASP A 105 -10.22 1.07 -10.22
CA ASP A 105 -9.82 1.42 -8.86
C ASP A 105 -8.64 0.55 -8.42
N GLU A 106 -7.75 1.10 -7.61
CA GLU A 106 -6.73 0.34 -6.89
C GLU A 106 -7.31 -0.25 -5.61
N SER A 107 -6.99 -1.49 -5.29
CA SER A 107 -7.48 -2.10 -4.05
C SER A 107 -6.39 -2.82 -3.27
N TRP A 108 -6.39 -2.64 -1.95
CA TRP A 108 -5.71 -3.53 -1.02
C TRP A 108 -6.50 -4.82 -0.92
N ILE A 109 -5.80 -5.95 -0.81
CA ILE A 109 -6.42 -7.28 -0.78
C ILE A 109 -6.47 -7.82 0.65
N PRO A 110 -7.61 -7.68 1.35
CA PRO A 110 -7.81 -8.26 2.66
C PRO A 110 -7.76 -9.80 2.63
N TYR A 111 -7.64 -10.42 3.79
CA TYR A 111 -7.60 -11.87 3.93
C TYR A 111 -8.79 -12.59 3.27
N ASP A 112 -9.98 -12.01 3.35
CA ASP A 112 -11.23 -12.58 2.85
C ASP A 112 -11.59 -12.22 1.40
N ALA A 113 -10.76 -11.40 0.72
CA ALA A 113 -10.95 -11.06 -0.69
C ALA A 113 -10.54 -12.22 -1.61
N PHE A 114 -11.32 -12.41 -2.68
CA PHE A 114 -11.07 -13.43 -3.69
C PHE A 114 -10.49 -12.79 -4.96
N MET A 115 -9.63 -13.51 -5.67
CA MET A 115 -8.95 -13.01 -6.87
C MET A 115 -9.90 -12.70 -8.02
N ASN A 116 -11.01 -13.44 -8.11
CA ASN A 116 -11.97 -13.31 -9.21
C ASN A 116 -13.38 -13.07 -8.69
N TYR A 117 -14.14 -12.29 -9.46
CA TYR A 117 -15.57 -12.09 -9.21
C TYR A 117 -16.31 -13.43 -9.18
N GLY A 118 -17.18 -13.60 -8.19
CA GLY A 118 -17.99 -14.82 -8.03
C GLY A 118 -18.95 -14.75 -6.84
N GLU A 119 -19.54 -15.89 -6.50
CA GLU A 119 -20.45 -15.99 -5.36
C GLU A 119 -19.75 -15.71 -4.02
N SER A 120 -18.46 -16.00 -3.95
CA SER A 120 -17.64 -15.80 -2.74
C SER A 120 -17.22 -14.35 -2.53
N ASP A 121 -17.13 -13.57 -3.62
CA ASP A 121 -16.75 -12.15 -3.59
C ASP A 121 -17.31 -11.46 -4.84
N ARG A 122 -18.13 -10.44 -4.63
CA ARG A 122 -18.71 -9.62 -5.70
C ARG A 122 -18.08 -8.22 -5.75
N GLY A 123 -16.92 -8.04 -5.10
CA GLY A 123 -16.19 -6.79 -4.95
C GLY A 123 -16.28 -6.19 -3.54
N GLU A 124 -17.24 -6.62 -2.73
CA GLU A 124 -17.45 -6.09 -1.39
C GLU A 124 -16.31 -6.40 -0.41
N LYS A 125 -15.41 -7.33 -0.75
CA LYS A 125 -14.27 -7.71 0.09
C LYS A 125 -12.96 -7.07 -0.29
N HIS A 126 -12.90 -6.42 -1.45
CA HIS A 126 -11.78 -5.57 -1.84
C HIS A 126 -11.83 -4.25 -1.08
N PHE A 127 -10.68 -3.76 -0.62
CA PHE A 127 -10.60 -2.49 0.10
C PHE A 127 -10.05 -1.44 -0.86
N CYS A 128 -10.97 -0.81 -1.62
CA CYS A 128 -10.60 0.12 -2.69
C CYS A 128 -10.07 1.45 -2.12
N ASP A 129 -9.31 2.14 -2.94
CA ASP A 129 -8.65 3.39 -2.61
C ASP A 129 -9.65 4.50 -2.25
N ASP A 130 -10.83 4.54 -2.84
CA ASP A 130 -11.91 5.44 -2.47
C ASP A 130 -12.33 5.30 -1.01
N GLU A 131 -12.60 4.06 -0.56
CA GLU A 131 -12.97 3.81 0.84
C GLU A 131 -11.82 4.17 1.79
N ILE A 132 -10.57 3.92 1.37
CA ILE A 132 -9.38 4.27 2.13
C ILE A 132 -9.24 5.79 2.21
N ALA A 133 -9.43 6.50 1.10
CA ALA A 133 -9.36 7.95 1.02
C ALA A 133 -10.43 8.66 1.87
N GLU A 134 -11.64 8.11 1.93
CA GLU A 134 -12.69 8.58 2.86
C GLU A 134 -12.22 8.48 4.33
N LEU A 135 -11.66 7.34 4.72
CA LEU A 135 -11.15 7.13 6.08
C LEU A 135 -9.96 8.05 6.40
N LEU A 136 -9.06 8.25 5.43
CA LEU A 136 -7.94 9.18 5.56
C LEU A 136 -8.42 10.64 5.67
N THR A 137 -9.46 11.01 4.94
CA THR A 137 -10.11 12.32 5.06
C THR A 137 -10.70 12.55 6.45
N LEU A 138 -11.35 11.54 7.03
CA LEU A 138 -11.83 11.60 8.41
C LEU A 138 -10.68 11.70 9.41
N LEU A 139 -9.60 10.96 9.18
CA LEU A 139 -8.39 11.02 10.01
C LEU A 139 -7.74 12.42 9.92
N ARG A 140 -7.64 13.02 8.72
CA ARG A 140 -7.12 14.38 8.52
C ARG A 140 -7.97 15.42 9.28
N LYS A 141 -9.29 15.29 9.23
CA LYS A 141 -10.19 16.16 10.02
C LYS A 141 -9.91 16.02 11.52
N LYS A 142 -9.59 14.81 11.97
CA LYS A 142 -9.34 14.50 13.37
C LYS A 142 -8.00 15.06 13.87
N VAL A 143 -6.91 14.83 13.12
CA VAL A 143 -5.58 15.32 13.51
C VAL A 143 -5.36 16.80 13.18
N GLY A 144 -6.19 17.36 12.30
CA GLY A 144 -6.12 18.76 11.89
C GLY A 144 -4.89 19.08 11.03
N LYS A 145 -4.69 20.35 10.70
CA LYS A 145 -3.61 20.81 9.80
C LYS A 145 -2.19 20.63 10.37
N THR A 146 -2.05 20.56 11.71
CA THR A 146 -0.74 20.41 12.37
C THR A 146 -0.37 18.96 12.63
N GLY A 147 -1.31 18.04 12.51
CA GLY A 147 -1.04 16.61 12.61
C GLY A 147 -0.40 16.05 11.34
N LYS A 148 0.32 14.96 11.47
CA LYS A 148 0.99 14.29 10.37
C LYS A 148 0.33 12.94 10.08
N ILE A 149 0.18 12.59 8.80
CA ILE A 149 -0.35 11.29 8.38
C ILE A 149 0.61 10.70 7.35
N TYR A 150 1.12 9.51 7.65
CA TYR A 150 1.95 8.72 6.75
C TYR A 150 1.17 7.47 6.33
N VAL A 151 1.09 7.22 5.04
CA VAL A 151 0.48 6.02 4.46
C VAL A 151 1.56 5.31 3.65
N VAL A 152 1.89 4.09 4.04
CA VAL A 152 2.89 3.27 3.35
C VAL A 152 2.20 2.07 2.73
N ILE A 153 2.43 1.86 1.44
CA ILE A 153 1.80 0.79 0.65
C ILE A 153 2.90 -0.07 0.02
N ASP A 154 3.18 -1.21 0.65
CA ASP A 154 4.10 -2.21 0.10
C ASP A 154 3.30 -3.31 -0.62
N ALA A 155 2.72 -2.91 -1.73
CA ALA A 155 1.91 -3.71 -2.64
C ALA A 155 1.99 -3.13 -4.05
N CYS A 156 1.71 -3.93 -5.07
CA CYS A 156 1.55 -3.45 -6.45
C CYS A 156 0.14 -3.76 -6.98
N HIS A 157 -0.34 -2.91 -7.86
CA HIS A 157 -1.66 -3.01 -8.49
C HIS A 157 -1.54 -3.29 -9.99
N SER A 158 -0.43 -3.89 -10.44
CA SER A 158 -0.13 -4.04 -11.87
C SER A 158 -0.99 -5.12 -12.54
N GLY A 159 -1.82 -4.71 -13.47
CA GLY A 159 -2.59 -5.58 -14.36
C GLY A 159 -1.99 -5.76 -15.76
N ASP A 160 -0.73 -5.43 -16.03
CA ASP A 160 -0.13 -5.65 -17.35
C ASP A 160 1.41 -5.60 -17.33
N SER A 161 2.04 -6.55 -16.68
CA SER A 161 3.50 -6.71 -16.71
C SER A 161 4.05 -7.25 -18.04
N THR A 162 3.18 -7.66 -18.97
CA THR A 162 3.59 -8.32 -20.21
C THR A 162 4.03 -7.38 -21.32
N ARG A 163 3.74 -6.07 -21.22
CA ARG A 163 4.01 -5.12 -22.31
C ARG A 163 5.35 -4.41 -22.26
N GLU A 164 6.04 -4.36 -21.12
CA GLU A 164 7.40 -3.81 -21.05
C GLU A 164 8.48 -4.84 -21.40
N THR A 165 8.16 -6.12 -21.47
CA THR A 165 9.12 -7.16 -21.83
C THR A 165 9.51 -7.16 -23.33
N GLU A 166 8.78 -6.49 -24.21
CA GLU A 166 9.16 -6.35 -25.61
C GLU A 166 10.38 -5.43 -25.85
N SER A 167 10.78 -4.65 -24.86
CA SER A 167 11.94 -3.74 -24.95
C SER A 167 13.27 -4.34 -24.47
N LEU A 168 13.28 -5.51 -23.87
CA LEU A 168 14.47 -6.14 -23.29
C LEU A 168 15.16 -7.16 -24.22
N THR A 169 15.08 -6.97 -25.53
CA THR A 169 15.86 -7.78 -26.51
C THR A 169 17.31 -7.31 -26.65
N GLY A 170 17.79 -6.44 -25.76
CA GLY A 170 19.22 -6.16 -25.61
C GLY A 170 19.89 -7.28 -24.81
N SER A 171 20.90 -7.90 -25.42
CA SER A 171 21.80 -8.88 -24.79
C SER A 171 22.65 -8.22 -23.69
N GLU A 172 22.03 -7.74 -22.63
CA GLU A 172 22.74 -7.40 -21.41
C GLU A 172 22.74 -8.62 -20.49
N THR A 173 23.92 -9.06 -20.12
CA THR A 173 24.13 -10.10 -19.12
C THR A 173 23.48 -9.63 -17.81
N LEU A 174 22.39 -10.31 -17.42
CA LEU A 174 21.72 -10.06 -16.13
C LEU A 174 22.74 -10.22 -15.00
N PRO A 175 22.69 -9.37 -13.96
CA PRO A 175 23.51 -9.57 -12.76
C PRO A 175 23.34 -10.98 -12.22
N GLU A 176 24.43 -11.63 -11.84
CA GLU A 176 24.43 -13.04 -11.37
C GLU A 176 23.57 -13.27 -10.12
N GLU A 177 23.26 -12.20 -9.35
CA GLU A 177 22.45 -12.28 -8.13
C GLU A 177 21.37 -11.20 -8.11
N LEU A 178 20.20 -11.52 -8.67
CA LEU A 178 19.01 -10.72 -8.46
C LEU A 178 18.44 -11.00 -7.07
N ASP A 179 18.21 -9.96 -6.28
CA ASP A 179 17.50 -10.04 -5.00
C ASP A 179 15.98 -9.90 -5.21
N GLU A 180 15.44 -10.87 -5.93
CA GLU A 180 14.01 -10.92 -6.32
C GLU A 180 13.34 -12.13 -5.66
N GLY A 181 12.43 -11.84 -4.73
CA GLY A 181 11.57 -12.82 -4.07
C GLY A 181 10.17 -12.87 -4.69
N SER A 182 9.15 -13.09 -3.86
CA SER A 182 7.76 -13.13 -4.29
C SER A 182 7.29 -11.75 -4.77
N MET A 183 6.42 -11.75 -5.78
CA MET A 183 5.77 -10.55 -6.30
C MET A 183 4.48 -10.26 -5.51
N ARG A 184 4.26 -8.98 -5.19
CA ARG A 184 3.11 -8.50 -4.41
C ARG A 184 2.05 -7.86 -5.29
N GLY A 185 1.28 -8.63 -5.96
CA GLY A 185 0.19 -8.23 -6.85
C GLY A 185 -0.11 -9.31 -7.86
N VAL A 186 -1.06 -9.05 -8.71
CA VAL A 186 -1.48 -9.98 -9.75
C VAL A 186 -1.70 -9.25 -11.07
N ASP A 187 -1.45 -9.95 -12.15
CA ASP A 187 -1.68 -9.48 -13.52
C ASP A 187 -3.10 -9.80 -14.01
N VAL A 188 -4.06 -9.73 -13.10
CA VAL A 188 -5.48 -9.99 -13.39
C VAL A 188 -6.31 -8.94 -12.68
N GLU A 189 -7.13 -8.23 -13.45
CA GLU A 189 -8.09 -7.27 -12.90
C GLU A 189 -9.32 -8.00 -12.33
N PHE A 190 -9.87 -7.46 -11.24
CA PHE A 190 -11.13 -7.91 -10.70
C PHE A 190 -12.29 -7.25 -11.46
N VAL A 191 -12.83 -7.94 -12.44
CA VAL A 191 -13.87 -7.41 -13.33
C VAL A 191 -15.25 -7.67 -12.75
N MET A 192 -15.94 -6.60 -12.36
CA MET A 192 -17.33 -6.66 -11.91
C MET A 192 -18.29 -6.46 -13.09
N PRO A 193 -19.25 -7.37 -13.32
CA PRO A 193 -20.26 -7.22 -14.39
C PRO A 193 -21.18 -6.00 -14.17
N ARG A 194 -21.35 -5.60 -12.92
CA ARG A 194 -22.03 -4.38 -12.50
C ARG A 194 -21.24 -3.82 -11.32
N PRO A 195 -20.79 -2.57 -11.39
CA PRO A 195 -20.15 -1.90 -10.26
C PRO A 195 -21.05 -1.94 -9.01
N LEU A 196 -20.44 -2.00 -7.85
CA LEU A 196 -21.15 -1.82 -6.59
C LEU A 196 -21.72 -0.40 -6.56
N ASP A 197 -22.97 -0.23 -6.12
CA ASP A 197 -23.52 1.10 -5.86
C ASP A 197 -22.93 1.61 -4.54
N MET A 198 -21.85 2.36 -4.66
CA MET A 198 -21.17 2.99 -3.51
C MET A 198 -21.76 4.41 -3.22
N GLY A 199 -22.77 4.84 -3.95
CA GLY A 199 -23.33 6.18 -3.88
C GLY A 199 -22.50 7.21 -4.67
N GLU A 200 -22.88 8.48 -4.58
CA GLU A 200 -22.07 9.58 -5.13
C GLU A 200 -20.78 9.67 -4.34
N GLY A 201 -19.66 9.37 -4.99
CA GLY A 201 -18.32 9.42 -4.38
C GLY A 201 -18.05 10.77 -3.73
N THR A 202 -17.45 10.77 -2.57
CA THR A 202 -17.00 11.99 -1.93
C THR A 202 -15.87 12.56 -2.78
N LYS A 203 -16.04 13.77 -3.33
CA LYS A 203 -14.97 14.45 -4.07
C LYS A 203 -13.72 14.50 -3.19
N LEU A 204 -12.73 13.71 -3.55
CA LEU A 204 -11.50 13.56 -2.76
C LEU A 204 -10.82 14.92 -2.66
N MET A 205 -10.51 15.33 -1.45
CA MET A 205 -9.69 16.52 -1.20
C MET A 205 -8.28 16.24 -1.72
N PRO A 206 -7.56 17.28 -2.24
CA PRO A 206 -6.15 17.12 -2.61
C PRO A 206 -5.40 16.43 -1.46
N GLU A 207 -4.53 15.51 -1.78
CA GLU A 207 -3.78 14.68 -0.83
C GLU A 207 -3.22 15.52 0.32
N GLN A 208 -3.78 15.32 1.50
CA GLN A 208 -3.40 16.03 2.73
C GLN A 208 -2.65 15.08 3.67
N TRP A 209 -1.99 14.09 3.11
CA TRP A 209 -1.15 13.13 3.80
C TRP A 209 0.01 12.72 2.88
N MET A 210 1.08 12.22 3.49
CA MET A 210 2.19 11.66 2.74
C MET A 210 1.88 10.20 2.40
N THR A 211 1.98 9.84 1.13
CA THR A 211 1.90 8.45 0.65
C THR A 211 3.29 8.00 0.19
N ILE A 212 3.70 6.79 0.59
CA ILE A 212 4.93 6.12 0.15
C ILE A 212 4.52 4.79 -0.43
N SER A 213 4.56 4.67 -1.75
CA SER A 213 4.19 3.46 -2.50
C SER A 213 5.43 2.70 -2.94
N ALA A 214 5.35 1.37 -2.98
CA ALA A 214 6.48 0.50 -3.31
C ALA A 214 6.95 0.62 -4.77
N CYS A 215 6.06 1.01 -5.67
CA CYS A 215 6.35 1.14 -7.08
C CYS A 215 5.41 2.17 -7.74
N LYS A 216 5.78 2.60 -8.94
CA LYS A 216 4.88 3.37 -9.82
C LYS A 216 3.70 2.50 -10.24
N PRO A 217 2.56 3.12 -10.66
CA PRO A 217 1.52 2.40 -11.37
C PRO A 217 2.15 1.56 -12.51
N TYR A 218 1.67 0.35 -12.74
CA TYR A 218 2.14 -0.65 -13.72
C TYR A 218 3.48 -1.33 -13.45
N GLN A 219 4.19 -0.95 -12.41
CA GLN A 219 5.39 -1.66 -11.99
C GLN A 219 5.03 -2.76 -11.01
N LEU A 220 5.86 -3.78 -11.00
CA LEU A 220 5.81 -4.84 -10.01
C LEU A 220 6.62 -4.45 -8.77
N CYS A 221 6.17 -4.83 -7.60
CA CYS A 221 6.99 -4.77 -6.41
C CYS A 221 7.31 -6.18 -5.89
N PHE A 222 8.51 -6.32 -5.38
CA PHE A 222 9.10 -7.60 -5.01
C PHE A 222 9.49 -7.63 -3.55
N GLU A 223 9.57 -8.84 -3.03
CA GLU A 223 10.21 -9.13 -1.74
C GLU A 223 11.71 -9.37 -1.93
N HIS A 224 12.48 -9.20 -0.86
CA HIS A 224 13.83 -9.75 -0.79
C HIS A 224 13.78 -11.27 -0.79
N LYS A 225 14.56 -11.89 -1.68
CA LYS A 225 14.58 -13.35 -1.88
C LYS A 225 14.92 -14.12 -0.61
N SER A 226 15.97 -13.72 0.09
CA SER A 226 16.48 -14.40 1.27
C SER A 226 15.72 -14.04 2.55
N GLN A 227 15.34 -12.76 2.68
CA GLN A 227 14.75 -12.23 3.92
C GLN A 227 13.22 -12.39 3.96
N LYS A 228 12.58 -12.58 2.81
CA LYS A 228 11.12 -12.71 2.67
C LYS A 228 10.37 -11.54 3.33
N VAL A 229 10.78 -10.34 3.00
CA VAL A 229 10.19 -9.06 3.41
C VAL A 229 10.11 -8.14 2.21
N GLY A 230 9.17 -7.21 2.19
CA GLY A 230 9.04 -6.24 1.11
C GLY A 230 10.24 -5.32 1.00
N LYS A 231 10.65 -5.01 -0.23
CA LYS A 231 11.80 -4.13 -0.47
C LYS A 231 11.56 -2.73 0.07
N LEU A 232 10.36 -2.17 -0.11
CA LEU A 232 10.01 -0.87 0.46
C LEU A 232 10.07 -0.92 1.99
N THR A 233 9.42 -1.90 2.60
CA THR A 233 9.41 -2.06 4.07
C THR A 233 10.82 -2.18 4.63
N ARG A 234 11.68 -2.97 3.98
CA ARG A 234 13.07 -3.13 4.40
C ARG A 234 13.86 -1.82 4.31
N ALA A 235 13.68 -1.06 3.20
CA ALA A 235 14.31 0.24 3.04
C ALA A 235 13.91 1.22 4.15
N LEU A 236 12.62 1.32 4.44
CA LEU A 236 12.10 2.20 5.49
C LEU A 236 12.54 1.76 6.89
N TRP A 237 12.62 0.46 7.16
CA TRP A 237 13.16 -0.05 8.43
C TRP A 237 14.62 0.33 8.63
N LEU A 238 15.46 0.25 7.58
CA LEU A 238 16.86 0.70 7.63
C LEU A 238 17.00 2.21 7.83
N LEU A 239 16.10 3.00 7.23
CA LEU A 239 16.04 4.43 7.45
C LEU A 239 15.67 4.75 8.92
N GLY A 240 14.80 3.93 9.50
CA GLY A 240 14.42 4.01 10.90
C GLY A 240 13.69 5.30 11.28
N PRO A 241 13.91 5.83 12.50
CA PRO A 241 13.25 7.05 12.98
C PRO A 241 13.46 8.29 12.12
N LYS A 242 14.54 8.35 11.34
CA LYS A 242 14.84 9.48 10.45
C LYS A 242 13.73 9.75 9.43
N LEU A 243 12.95 8.74 9.07
CA LEU A 243 11.77 8.88 8.20
C LEU A 243 10.87 10.06 8.60
N PHE A 244 10.68 10.28 9.90
CA PHE A 244 9.77 11.30 10.42
C PHE A 244 10.37 12.71 10.48
N GLU A 245 11.63 12.87 10.14
CA GLU A 245 12.39 14.11 10.15
C GLU A 245 12.72 14.60 8.73
N MET A 246 12.61 13.72 7.73
CA MET A 246 13.00 13.97 6.34
C MET A 246 11.87 14.60 5.53
N THR A 247 12.28 15.35 4.52
CA THR A 247 11.40 15.83 3.45
C THR A 247 11.07 14.72 2.45
N ASN A 248 10.00 14.90 1.67
CA ASN A 248 9.64 13.96 0.59
C ASN A 248 10.82 13.68 -0.37
N GLY A 249 11.55 14.72 -0.76
CA GLY A 249 12.70 14.59 -1.66
C GLY A 249 13.85 13.78 -1.06
N GLU A 250 14.13 13.94 0.23
CA GLU A 250 15.14 13.15 0.93
C GLU A 250 14.73 11.68 1.08
N ILE A 251 13.45 11.42 1.38
CA ILE A 251 12.90 10.05 1.45
C ILE A 251 12.98 9.41 0.05
N GLN A 252 12.56 10.12 -1.00
CA GLN A 252 12.63 9.62 -2.38
C GLN A 252 14.07 9.26 -2.76
N ALA A 253 15.02 10.16 -2.52
CA ALA A 253 16.42 9.93 -2.83
C ALA A 253 17.02 8.72 -2.08
N TRP A 254 16.63 8.52 -0.82
CA TRP A 254 17.00 7.34 -0.06
C TRP A 254 16.45 6.06 -0.69
N LEU A 255 15.16 6.05 -1.05
CA LEU A 255 14.51 4.89 -1.64
C LEU A 255 15.07 4.54 -3.02
N ASP A 256 15.35 5.56 -3.85
CA ASP A 256 15.98 5.38 -5.17
C ASP A 256 17.35 4.74 -5.04
N GLY A 257 18.18 5.22 -4.11
CA GLY A 257 19.48 4.63 -3.79
C GLY A 257 19.37 3.18 -3.32
N TYR A 258 18.43 2.92 -2.39
CA TYR A 258 18.21 1.57 -1.90
C TYR A 258 17.79 0.59 -3.00
N MET A 259 16.89 0.99 -3.90
CA MET A 259 16.44 0.14 -4.99
C MET A 259 17.55 -0.11 -6.02
N ALA A 260 18.42 0.88 -6.25
CA ALA A 260 19.60 0.71 -7.11
C ALA A 260 20.59 -0.32 -6.57
N ASP A 261 20.76 -0.36 -5.23
CA ASP A 261 21.64 -1.34 -4.57
C ASP A 261 21.00 -2.75 -4.47
N HIS A 262 19.69 -2.87 -4.71
CA HIS A 262 18.94 -4.13 -4.61
C HIS A 262 18.09 -4.36 -5.87
N PRO A 263 18.72 -4.53 -7.05
CA PRO A 263 18.00 -4.61 -8.31
C PRO A 263 17.11 -5.86 -8.39
N ALA A 264 16.01 -5.74 -9.13
CA ALA A 264 15.18 -6.84 -9.59
C ALA A 264 15.24 -6.91 -11.13
N ARG A 265 14.76 -7.99 -11.71
CA ARG A 265 14.72 -8.15 -13.18
C ARG A 265 13.88 -7.07 -13.86
N LEU A 266 12.80 -6.66 -13.22
CA LEU A 266 11.95 -5.55 -13.66
C LEU A 266 12.14 -4.35 -12.73
N PRO A 267 12.04 -3.12 -13.25
CA PRO A 267 12.22 -1.92 -12.43
C PRO A 267 11.15 -1.82 -11.35
N GLN A 268 11.58 -1.48 -10.15
CA GLN A 268 10.71 -1.12 -9.04
C GLN A 268 11.11 0.26 -8.57
N THR A 269 10.25 1.24 -8.79
CA THR A 269 10.51 2.66 -8.47
C THR A 269 9.52 3.11 -7.41
N PRO A 270 9.92 3.22 -6.14
CA PRO A 270 9.07 3.78 -5.10
C PRO A 270 8.64 5.21 -5.42
N VAL A 271 7.50 5.61 -4.90
CA VAL A 271 6.98 6.96 -5.10
C VAL A 271 6.61 7.58 -3.75
N VAL A 272 7.10 8.78 -3.49
CA VAL A 272 6.72 9.60 -2.33
C VAL A 272 5.89 10.77 -2.83
N SER A 273 4.64 10.84 -2.40
CA SER A 273 3.69 11.88 -2.82
C SER A 273 2.94 12.50 -1.64
N GLY A 274 2.17 13.56 -1.92
CA GLY A 274 1.37 14.27 -0.93
C GLY A 274 2.16 15.18 -0.01
N ASN A 275 1.49 15.69 1.03
CA ASN A 275 2.04 16.65 1.98
C ASN A 275 1.61 16.31 3.42
N ASN A 276 2.52 16.50 4.36
CA ASN A 276 2.25 16.43 5.80
C ASN A 276 2.26 17.82 6.45
#